data_d65fed3a8a8b0e124594112ca4f763cd
#
_entry.id   d65fed3a8a8b0e124594112ca4f763cd
#
_cell.length_a   1.000
_cell.length_b   1.000
_cell.length_c   1.000
_cell.angle_alpha   90.00
_cell.angle_beta   90.00
_cell.angle_gamma   90.00
#
_symmetry.space_group_name_H-M   'P 1'
#
loop_
_entity.id
_entity.type
_entity.pdbx_description
1 polymer ?
#
loop_
_entity_poly.entity_id
_entity_poly.type
_entity_poly.pdbx_seq_one_letter_code
_entity_poly.pdbx_strand_id
1 'polypeptide(L)'
;MKTSRAFRIFMMGLDLIVMFFLRLFKKFTRLRTFDHHIGTRVVNNTEETSPEKMGIVSKLEVDGQETDSYERKDPVYVSDASYSEYEGIVTFRGNHRRNGYSYGRMSSKKNHLNIDWTVDTVRLQKGYGKGFWTGSGWTGQPLIVRWTEDQKKRMNIYSTKKEEDLTEVIYSTMDGKVYFLDIEDGSFTRDVIDVGLPFKGSGAIHPSLPLLHLGPGDSGPKKEDYARAYIYNLENQKKLFEYGGKDPFSIRSFCGFDSSPLFFNDYIFEPSENGLIYSFKLNAHYEDDELTIAPDEFVKLQYHTYRSSEKKYWLGMEDSPVVWENYLYIADNGGTLLCIDMNTMKIIWAQDVVDDTNGSPVLSIEEGHPYLYIGTSLHWSPSRYLRLGYCPFFKIDALNGEYVWIRDYYCNTIAGISGGVQSSPILGENDIKDLIIFPVARTPSVMDGKLVALDIHTGKEIWSTHMKNYAWSSPVVSYDEAGNSLIVQCDSGGMMHLIRGVDGKIIDSLSLGANIEATPAMMGDRIVVGTRGQKIYGVSIR
;
A
#
# COMPACT_ATOMS: atom_id res chain seq x y z
N MET A 1 17.64 4.49 18.50
CA MET A 1 18.28 3.94 19.73
C MET A 1 18.03 2.44 19.78
N LYS A 2 19.06 1.60 19.76
CA LYS A 2 18.87 0.14 19.92
C LYS A 2 18.48 -0.13 21.37
N THR A 3 17.23 -0.43 21.64
CA THR A 3 16.79 -0.90 22.96
C THR A 3 17.53 -2.18 23.34
N SER A 4 18.02 -2.28 24.58
CA SER A 4 18.73 -3.46 25.04
C SER A 4 17.83 -4.70 24.98
N ARG A 5 18.42 -5.89 24.76
CA ARG A 5 17.68 -7.16 24.76
C ARG A 5 16.88 -7.36 26.05
N ALA A 6 17.45 -6.96 27.19
CA ALA A 6 16.80 -7.04 28.48
C ALA A 6 15.55 -6.15 28.58
N PHE A 7 15.61 -4.92 28.04
CA PHE A 7 14.47 -4.03 28.02
C PHE A 7 13.32 -4.61 27.15
N ARG A 8 13.65 -5.21 26.01
CA ARG A 8 12.64 -5.86 25.14
C ARG A 8 11.95 -7.02 25.85
N ILE A 9 12.70 -7.88 26.55
CA ILE A 9 12.15 -9.00 27.32
C ILE A 9 11.25 -8.49 28.46
N PHE A 10 11.68 -7.45 29.18
CA PHE A 10 10.87 -6.81 30.22
C PHE A 10 9.55 -6.27 29.66
N MET A 11 9.60 -5.58 28.54
CA MET A 11 8.42 -5.04 27.88
C MET A 11 7.46 -6.13 27.37
N MET A 12 8.00 -7.25 26.84
CA MET A 12 7.19 -8.42 26.48
C MET A 12 6.48 -9.02 27.70
N GLY A 13 7.16 -9.10 28.84
CA GLY A 13 6.55 -9.56 30.09
C GLY A 13 5.41 -8.65 30.55
N LEU A 14 5.60 -7.35 30.45
CA LEU A 14 4.59 -6.36 30.79
C LEU A 14 3.36 -6.46 29.85
N ASP A 15 3.59 -6.66 28.54
CA ASP A 15 2.53 -6.92 27.56
C ASP A 15 1.66 -8.11 27.93
N LEU A 16 2.28 -9.22 28.30
CA LEU A 16 1.54 -10.42 28.71
C LEU A 16 0.67 -10.17 29.94
N ILE A 17 1.16 -9.39 30.90
CA ILE A 17 0.40 -9.02 32.11
C ILE A 17 -0.78 -8.14 31.74
N VAL A 18 -0.57 -7.10 30.93
CA VAL A 18 -1.62 -6.20 30.48
C VAL A 18 -2.69 -6.97 29.70
N MET A 19 -2.27 -7.87 28.79
CA MET A 19 -3.19 -8.73 28.04
C MET A 19 -4.02 -9.64 28.93
N PHE A 20 -3.40 -10.21 29.98
CA PHE A 20 -4.12 -11.03 30.94
C PHE A 20 -5.26 -10.23 31.61
N PHE A 21 -4.97 -9.03 32.11
CA PHE A 21 -5.99 -8.19 32.74
C PHE A 21 -7.07 -7.74 31.76
N LEU A 22 -6.73 -7.36 30.54
CA LEU A 22 -7.70 -6.97 29.53
C LEU A 22 -8.61 -8.13 29.10
N ARG A 23 -8.07 -9.35 29.04
CA ARG A 23 -8.87 -10.58 28.83
C ARG A 23 -9.89 -10.78 29.94
N LEU A 24 -9.50 -10.57 31.20
CA LEU A 24 -10.43 -10.64 32.34
C LEU A 24 -11.56 -9.64 32.26
N PHE A 25 -11.30 -8.43 31.76
CA PHE A 25 -12.30 -7.37 31.63
C PHE A 25 -13.09 -7.39 30.32
N LYS A 26 -12.84 -8.34 29.40
CA LYS A 26 -13.56 -8.52 28.11
C LYS A 26 -13.69 -7.27 27.23
N LYS A 27 -12.75 -6.33 27.33
CA LYS A 27 -12.78 -5.07 26.55
C LYS A 27 -11.78 -5.15 25.37
N PHE A 28 -12.11 -5.93 24.32
CA PHE A 28 -11.22 -6.09 23.16
C PHE A 28 -11.52 -5.14 22.01
N THR A 29 -12.71 -4.57 21.98
CA THR A 29 -13.13 -3.64 20.93
C THR A 29 -14.00 -2.52 21.51
N ARG A 30 -13.87 -1.33 20.95
CA ARG A 30 -14.66 -0.17 21.34
C ARG A 30 -15.04 0.61 20.09
N LEU A 31 -16.32 0.89 19.93
CA LEU A 31 -16.82 1.79 18.90
C LEU A 31 -17.05 3.19 19.50
N ARG A 32 -16.54 4.20 18.82
CA ARG A 32 -16.78 5.62 19.10
C ARG A 32 -17.42 6.24 17.87
N THR A 33 -18.49 6.97 18.02
CA THR A 33 -19.16 7.73 16.97
C THR A 33 -19.08 9.21 17.28
N PHE A 34 -19.05 10.03 16.26
CA PHE A 34 -18.94 11.48 16.34
C PHE A 34 -20.14 12.11 15.64
N ASP A 35 -20.54 13.28 16.10
CA ASP A 35 -21.53 14.07 15.36
C ASP A 35 -20.92 14.50 14.04
N HIS A 36 -21.50 14.00 12.95
CA HIS A 36 -21.00 14.26 11.60
C HIS A 36 -22.11 14.93 10.78
N HIS A 37 -21.81 16.12 10.29
CA HIS A 37 -22.70 16.86 9.42
C HIS A 37 -22.11 16.97 8.03
N ILE A 38 -22.79 16.42 7.03
CA ILE A 38 -22.45 16.60 5.63
C ILE A 38 -22.69 18.07 5.28
N GLY A 39 -21.59 18.84 5.23
CA GLY A 39 -21.59 20.26 4.94
C GLY A 39 -21.51 20.60 3.45
N THR A 40 -20.88 21.72 3.13
CA THR A 40 -20.58 22.13 1.75
C THR A 40 -19.51 21.22 1.14
N ARG A 41 -19.55 21.01 -0.18
CA ARG A 41 -18.53 20.25 -0.94
C ARG A 41 -17.23 21.04 -1.16
N VAL A 42 -16.73 21.69 -0.13
CA VAL A 42 -15.48 22.45 -0.20
C VAL A 42 -14.49 21.78 0.73
N VAL A 43 -13.33 21.38 0.21
CA VAL A 43 -12.24 20.85 1.02
C VAL A 43 -11.62 22.00 1.81
N ASN A 44 -11.63 21.87 3.13
CA ASN A 44 -11.09 22.85 4.07
C ASN A 44 -10.78 22.16 5.40
N ASN A 45 -10.04 22.81 6.27
CA ASN A 45 -9.87 22.35 7.66
C ASN A 45 -10.97 22.89 8.57
N THR A 46 -11.10 22.25 9.74
CA THR A 46 -11.85 22.76 10.89
C THR A 46 -10.85 23.15 11.99
N GLU A 47 -11.36 23.66 13.12
CA GLU A 47 -10.52 23.93 14.30
C GLU A 47 -9.79 22.65 14.77
N GLU A 48 -10.45 21.48 14.66
CA GLU A 48 -9.91 20.17 15.09
C GLU A 48 -8.88 19.58 14.11
N THR A 49 -8.97 19.92 12.85
CA THR A 49 -8.15 19.34 11.77
C THR A 49 -7.21 20.34 11.12
N SER A 50 -7.07 21.53 11.72
CA SER A 50 -6.14 22.53 11.20
C SER A 50 -4.69 21.99 11.27
N PRO A 51 -3.84 22.25 10.25
CA PRO A 51 -2.44 21.86 10.26
C PRO A 51 -1.69 22.37 11.50
N GLU A 52 -2.02 23.55 12.00
CA GLU A 52 -1.41 24.17 13.19
C GLU A 52 -1.68 23.34 14.46
N LYS A 53 -2.83 22.70 14.57
CA LYS A 53 -3.17 21.84 15.72
C LYS A 53 -2.25 20.60 15.79
N MET A 54 -1.84 20.08 14.65
CA MET A 54 -0.85 19.01 14.53
C MET A 54 0.59 19.52 14.59
N GLY A 55 0.79 20.84 14.76
CA GLY A 55 2.09 21.49 14.76
C GLY A 55 2.80 21.36 13.41
N ILE A 56 2.05 21.35 12.33
CA ILE A 56 2.62 21.21 10.99
C ILE A 56 3.34 22.48 10.58
N VAL A 57 4.59 22.31 10.21
CA VAL A 57 5.41 23.30 9.51
C VAL A 57 5.88 22.66 8.21
N SER A 58 5.52 23.21 7.08
CA SER A 58 5.88 22.69 5.76
C SER A 58 6.82 23.64 5.00
N LYS A 59 7.57 23.06 4.09
CA LYS A 59 8.46 23.76 3.15
C LYS A 59 8.31 23.15 1.75
N LEU A 60 8.49 23.96 0.75
CA LEU A 60 8.51 23.55 -0.66
C LEU A 60 9.88 23.83 -1.28
N GLU A 61 10.33 22.92 -2.13
CA GLU A 61 11.43 23.11 -3.06
C GLU A 61 10.91 22.86 -4.47
N VAL A 62 11.12 23.80 -5.36
CA VAL A 62 10.76 23.70 -6.79
C VAL A 62 12.03 23.87 -7.61
N ASP A 63 12.36 22.89 -8.44
CA ASP A 63 13.56 22.87 -9.29
C ASP A 63 14.86 23.24 -8.52
N GLY A 64 14.98 22.73 -7.28
CA GLY A 64 16.14 22.96 -6.40
C GLY A 64 16.15 24.30 -5.67
N GLN A 65 15.07 25.08 -5.69
CA GLN A 65 14.94 26.35 -4.98
C GLN A 65 13.82 26.28 -3.93
N GLU A 66 14.14 26.61 -2.67
CA GLU A 66 13.10 26.76 -1.63
C GLU A 66 12.16 27.92 -1.99
N THR A 67 10.87 27.74 -1.78
CA THR A 67 9.82 28.72 -2.04
C THR A 67 8.69 28.62 -1.02
N ASP A 68 8.01 29.75 -0.77
CA ASP A 68 6.85 29.81 0.11
C ASP A 68 5.53 29.48 -0.61
N SER A 69 5.54 29.43 -1.95
CA SER A 69 4.36 29.17 -2.75
C SER A 69 4.70 28.48 -4.06
N TYR A 70 3.76 27.67 -4.51
CA TYR A 70 3.82 26.97 -5.79
C TYR A 70 2.42 26.89 -6.37
N GLU A 71 2.33 26.96 -7.68
CA GLU A 71 1.12 26.71 -8.44
C GLU A 71 1.51 25.94 -9.71
N ARG A 72 0.87 24.80 -9.93
CA ARG A 72 1.16 23.90 -11.04
C ARG A 72 0.79 24.53 -12.38
N LYS A 73 1.70 24.44 -13.35
CA LYS A 73 1.50 25.01 -14.70
C LYS A 73 0.28 24.40 -15.40
N ASP A 74 0.15 23.07 -15.31
CA ASP A 74 -0.98 22.31 -15.86
C ASP A 74 -1.77 21.71 -14.69
N PRO A 75 -2.85 22.35 -14.23
CA PRO A 75 -3.60 21.87 -13.06
C PRO A 75 -4.14 20.45 -13.23
N VAL A 76 -3.97 19.65 -12.18
CA VAL A 76 -4.46 18.29 -12.10
C VAL A 76 -5.85 18.28 -11.47
N TYR A 77 -6.79 17.63 -12.14
CA TYR A 77 -8.12 17.34 -11.63
C TYR A 77 -8.53 15.93 -12.04
N VAL A 78 -8.75 15.07 -11.07
CA VAL A 78 -9.06 13.66 -11.30
C VAL A 78 -10.57 13.47 -11.37
N SER A 79 -11.05 13.01 -12.51
CA SER A 79 -12.47 12.66 -12.70
C SER A 79 -12.76 11.25 -12.17
N ASP A 80 -14.05 10.91 -12.11
CA ASP A 80 -14.53 9.55 -11.78
C ASP A 80 -14.33 8.53 -12.92
N ALA A 81 -13.66 8.91 -14.01
CA ALA A 81 -13.33 8.01 -15.11
C ALA A 81 -12.35 6.91 -14.69
N SER A 82 -12.22 5.89 -15.53
CA SER A 82 -11.22 4.82 -15.32
C SER A 82 -9.82 5.43 -15.13
N TYR A 83 -9.07 4.93 -14.14
CA TYR A 83 -7.70 5.38 -13.86
C TYR A 83 -6.73 4.98 -14.97
N SER A 84 -6.93 3.86 -15.63
CA SER A 84 -6.00 3.31 -16.61
C SER A 84 -6.71 2.89 -17.90
N GLU A 85 -6.00 3.04 -19.01
CA GLU A 85 -6.37 2.49 -20.32
C GLU A 85 -5.99 1.00 -20.46
N TYR A 86 -5.11 0.49 -19.59
CA TYR A 86 -4.72 -0.91 -19.59
C TYR A 86 -5.73 -1.79 -18.86
N GLU A 87 -5.97 -2.97 -19.39
CA GLU A 87 -6.70 -4.04 -18.70
C GLU A 87 -5.77 -4.68 -17.67
N GLY A 88 -6.06 -4.49 -16.37
CA GLY A 88 -5.25 -5.09 -15.33
C GLY A 88 -5.10 -4.27 -14.05
N ILE A 89 -4.03 -4.54 -13.32
CA ILE A 89 -3.66 -3.91 -12.05
C ILE A 89 -2.35 -3.16 -12.27
N VAL A 90 -2.42 -1.85 -12.52
CA VAL A 90 -1.28 -1.02 -12.96
C VAL A 90 -0.58 -0.26 -11.82
N THR A 91 -1.14 -0.26 -10.63
CA THR A 91 -0.61 0.34 -9.40
C THR A 91 -1.14 -0.44 -8.21
N PHE A 92 -0.62 -0.21 -7.02
CA PHE A 92 -1.14 -0.86 -5.81
C PHE A 92 -2.65 -0.67 -5.71
N ARG A 93 -3.39 -1.79 -5.62
CA ARG A 93 -4.86 -1.87 -5.58
C ARG A 93 -5.53 -1.15 -6.77
N GLY A 94 -4.92 -1.18 -7.93
CA GLY A 94 -5.48 -0.96 -9.26
C GLY A 94 -5.73 0.48 -9.66
N ASN A 95 -6.06 1.40 -8.73
CA ASN A 95 -6.47 2.75 -9.08
C ASN A 95 -6.16 3.79 -7.99
N HIS A 96 -6.52 5.05 -8.26
CA HIS A 96 -6.28 6.20 -7.39
C HIS A 96 -7.12 6.23 -6.09
N ARG A 97 -8.15 5.38 -5.97
CA ARG A 97 -8.95 5.20 -4.74
C ARG A 97 -8.50 4.00 -3.92
N ARG A 98 -7.57 3.19 -4.45
CA ARG A 98 -7.08 1.94 -3.87
C ARG A 98 -8.18 0.90 -3.63
N ASN A 99 -9.24 0.91 -4.43
CA ASN A 99 -10.37 -0.02 -4.38
C ASN A 99 -10.48 -0.96 -5.59
N GLY A 100 -9.50 -0.96 -6.50
CA GLY A 100 -9.39 -1.89 -7.63
C GLY A 100 -8.60 -3.14 -7.25
N TYR A 101 -9.13 -3.97 -6.36
CA TYR A 101 -8.42 -5.11 -5.74
C TYR A 101 -8.09 -6.23 -6.70
N SER A 102 -8.94 -6.42 -7.70
CA SER A 102 -8.83 -7.41 -8.76
C SER A 102 -9.29 -6.81 -10.08
N TYR A 103 -8.95 -7.46 -11.17
CA TYR A 103 -9.44 -7.11 -12.50
C TYR A 103 -10.24 -8.27 -13.12
N GLY A 104 -11.37 -7.94 -13.75
CA GLY A 104 -12.28 -8.92 -14.31
C GLY A 104 -13.13 -9.65 -13.25
N ARG A 105 -13.97 -10.57 -13.72
CA ARG A 105 -14.85 -11.36 -12.88
C ARG A 105 -14.37 -12.80 -12.79
N MET A 106 -14.59 -13.44 -11.65
CA MET A 106 -14.34 -14.87 -11.51
C MET A 106 -15.49 -15.70 -12.08
N SER A 107 -15.23 -16.94 -12.43
CA SER A 107 -16.27 -17.87 -12.86
C SER A 107 -17.14 -18.29 -11.66
N SER A 108 -18.46 -18.34 -11.86
CA SER A 108 -19.37 -18.86 -10.84
C SER A 108 -19.10 -20.33 -10.52
N LYS A 109 -19.37 -20.76 -9.27
CA LYS A 109 -19.26 -22.14 -8.75
C LYS A 109 -17.85 -22.65 -8.43
N LYS A 110 -16.83 -21.81 -8.46
CA LYS A 110 -15.47 -22.17 -8.05
C LYS A 110 -15.29 -21.93 -6.56
N ASN A 111 -14.70 -22.86 -5.85
CA ASN A 111 -14.55 -22.80 -4.40
C ASN A 111 -13.30 -23.50 -3.85
N HIS A 112 -12.33 -23.81 -4.72
CA HIS A 112 -11.11 -24.52 -4.36
C HIS A 112 -9.88 -23.81 -4.93
N LEU A 113 -8.84 -23.64 -4.10
CA LEU A 113 -7.56 -23.05 -4.46
C LEU A 113 -6.60 -24.11 -4.97
N ASN A 114 -5.94 -23.86 -6.10
CA ASN A 114 -4.97 -24.77 -6.68
C ASN A 114 -3.70 -24.04 -7.11
N ILE A 115 -2.51 -24.58 -6.77
CA ILE A 115 -1.25 -24.09 -7.29
C ILE A 115 -1.11 -24.56 -8.74
N ASP A 116 -0.99 -23.62 -9.67
CA ASP A 116 -0.78 -23.92 -11.09
C ASP A 116 0.70 -23.90 -11.44
N TRP A 117 1.45 -22.95 -10.90
CA TRP A 117 2.87 -22.80 -11.15
C TRP A 117 3.62 -22.14 -9.99
N THR A 118 4.93 -22.28 -9.99
CA THR A 118 5.85 -21.62 -9.06
C THR A 118 7.12 -21.15 -9.76
N VAL A 119 7.61 -19.98 -9.35
CA VAL A 119 8.90 -19.43 -9.79
C VAL A 119 9.77 -19.17 -8.57
N ASP A 120 11.00 -19.64 -8.59
CA ASP A 120 11.96 -19.41 -7.51
C ASP A 120 12.55 -17.99 -7.62
N THR A 121 12.62 -17.27 -6.50
CA THR A 121 13.38 -16.04 -6.36
C THR A 121 14.69 -16.31 -5.62
N VAL A 122 15.61 -15.36 -5.66
CA VAL A 122 16.88 -15.48 -4.96
C VAL A 122 16.87 -14.70 -3.64
N ARG A 123 18.00 -14.47 -3.04
CA ARG A 123 18.17 -13.65 -1.84
C ARG A 123 19.17 -12.54 -2.12
N LEU A 124 18.93 -11.37 -1.54
CA LEU A 124 19.80 -10.21 -1.63
C LEU A 124 20.50 -9.98 -0.29
N GLN A 125 21.81 -9.72 -0.30
CA GLN A 125 22.55 -9.36 0.90
C GLN A 125 22.03 -8.04 1.48
N LYS A 126 21.73 -8.01 2.76
CA LYS A 126 21.39 -6.75 3.45
C LYS A 126 22.62 -5.86 3.62
N GLY A 127 22.39 -4.57 3.61
CA GLY A 127 23.42 -3.60 3.98
C GLY A 127 24.04 -3.92 5.34
N TYR A 128 25.31 -3.57 5.50
CA TYR A 128 26.09 -3.82 6.73
C TYR A 128 26.30 -5.30 7.10
N GLY A 129 26.19 -6.23 6.13
CA GLY A 129 26.46 -7.64 6.33
C GLY A 129 25.53 -8.39 7.30
N LYS A 130 24.34 -7.84 7.59
CA LYS A 130 23.41 -8.36 8.60
C LYS A 130 22.31 -9.26 8.04
N GLY A 131 22.68 -10.33 7.34
CA GLY A 131 21.71 -11.29 6.80
C GLY A 131 21.22 -10.93 5.40
N PHE A 132 20.08 -11.49 5.01
CA PHE A 132 19.58 -11.39 3.64
C PHE A 132 18.14 -10.87 3.61
N TRP A 133 17.80 -10.14 2.56
CA TRP A 133 16.45 -9.99 2.09
C TRP A 133 16.06 -11.27 1.36
N THR A 134 14.92 -11.83 1.69
CA THR A 134 14.44 -13.08 1.12
C THR A 134 12.99 -12.95 0.69
N GLY A 135 12.66 -13.66 -0.37
CA GLY A 135 11.30 -13.78 -0.87
C GLY A 135 10.86 -12.58 -1.69
N SER A 136 9.61 -12.59 -1.96
CA SER A 136 8.92 -11.66 -2.82
C SER A 136 7.91 -10.85 -1.99
N GLY A 137 8.12 -9.55 -1.94
CA GLY A 137 7.22 -8.60 -1.30
C GLY A 137 7.26 -8.59 0.23
N TRP A 138 7.19 -7.38 0.76
CA TRP A 138 6.82 -7.10 2.15
C TRP A 138 5.31 -6.97 2.21
N THR A 139 4.75 -5.90 1.67
CA THR A 139 3.31 -5.69 1.53
C THR A 139 2.91 -5.41 0.08
N GLY A 140 3.91 -5.31 -0.82
CA GLY A 140 3.71 -5.02 -2.23
C GLY A 140 2.86 -6.05 -2.97
N GLN A 141 2.19 -5.58 -4.00
CA GLN A 141 1.30 -6.35 -4.87
C GLN A 141 1.96 -6.47 -6.26
N PRO A 142 1.94 -7.64 -6.92
CA PRO A 142 2.29 -7.74 -8.33
C PRO A 142 1.41 -6.86 -9.20
N LEU A 143 1.96 -6.25 -10.24
CA LEU A 143 1.20 -5.64 -11.33
C LEU A 143 0.80 -6.73 -12.31
N ILE A 144 -0.36 -6.57 -12.95
CA ILE A 144 -0.85 -7.49 -13.97
C ILE A 144 -1.39 -6.66 -15.12
N VAL A 145 -0.98 -6.95 -16.34
CA VAL A 145 -1.46 -6.24 -17.54
C VAL A 145 -1.70 -7.22 -18.68
N ARG A 146 -2.86 -7.12 -19.32
CA ARG A 146 -3.13 -7.75 -20.60
C ARG A 146 -2.67 -6.80 -21.72
N TRP A 147 -1.65 -7.21 -22.48
CA TRP A 147 -1.11 -6.42 -23.56
C TRP A 147 -1.88 -6.62 -24.85
N THR A 148 -2.21 -5.53 -25.56
CA THR A 148 -2.75 -5.60 -26.91
C THR A 148 -1.68 -6.05 -27.91
N GLU A 149 -2.09 -6.53 -29.09
CA GLU A 149 -1.19 -6.95 -30.15
C GLU A 149 -0.22 -5.84 -30.58
N ASP A 150 -0.68 -4.59 -30.63
CA ASP A 150 0.17 -3.46 -31.04
C ASP A 150 1.18 -3.07 -29.94
N GLN A 151 0.81 -3.18 -28.67
CA GLN A 151 1.73 -2.98 -27.56
C GLN A 151 2.83 -4.05 -27.54
N LYS A 152 2.45 -5.34 -27.71
CA LYS A 152 3.42 -6.45 -27.75
C LYS A 152 4.44 -6.31 -28.86
N LYS A 153 4.04 -5.81 -30.05
CA LYS A 153 4.97 -5.59 -31.18
C LYS A 153 6.09 -4.62 -30.83
N ARG A 154 5.80 -3.57 -30.09
CA ARG A 154 6.77 -2.54 -29.67
C ARG A 154 7.68 -3.00 -28.52
N MET A 155 7.22 -3.98 -27.71
CA MET A 155 7.92 -4.44 -26.51
C MET A 155 9.00 -5.51 -26.84
N ASN A 156 10.02 -5.60 -25.99
CA ASN A 156 11.07 -6.63 -26.05
C ASN A 156 10.64 -7.98 -25.44
N ILE A 157 9.34 -8.28 -25.51
CA ILE A 157 8.77 -9.59 -25.16
C ILE A 157 9.33 -10.66 -26.11
N TYR A 158 9.60 -11.86 -25.59
CA TYR A 158 10.09 -12.99 -26.39
C TYR A 158 9.12 -13.31 -27.53
N SER A 159 9.67 -13.64 -28.71
CA SER A 159 8.86 -13.84 -29.94
C SER A 159 7.75 -14.87 -29.75
N THR A 160 8.00 -15.95 -29.03
CA THR A 160 7.02 -16.98 -28.71
C THR A 160 5.82 -16.44 -27.92
N LYS A 161 6.08 -15.51 -26.99
CA LYS A 161 5.05 -14.90 -26.15
C LYS A 161 4.30 -13.75 -26.83
N LYS A 162 4.86 -13.16 -27.88
CA LYS A 162 4.16 -12.13 -28.69
C LYS A 162 2.97 -12.69 -29.45
N GLU A 163 3.00 -13.95 -29.81
CA GLU A 163 1.93 -14.61 -30.60
C GLU A 163 0.79 -15.12 -29.72
N GLU A 164 0.92 -15.11 -28.39
CA GLU A 164 -0.05 -15.58 -27.42
C GLU A 164 -0.97 -14.42 -26.95
N ASP A 165 -2.17 -14.74 -26.43
CA ASP A 165 -3.00 -13.80 -25.65
C ASP A 165 -2.34 -13.59 -24.28
N LEU A 166 -1.37 -12.69 -24.24
CA LEU A 166 -0.49 -12.52 -23.11
C LEU A 166 -1.07 -11.60 -22.04
N THR A 167 -1.26 -12.15 -20.85
CA THR A 167 -1.42 -11.39 -19.61
C THR A 167 -0.13 -11.49 -18.79
N GLU A 168 0.58 -10.39 -18.67
CA GLU A 168 1.88 -10.33 -18.04
C GLU A 168 1.81 -9.90 -16.59
N VAL A 169 2.47 -10.63 -15.72
CA VAL A 169 2.74 -10.29 -14.33
C VAL A 169 4.07 -9.57 -14.26
N ILE A 170 4.11 -8.37 -13.68
CA ILE A 170 5.32 -7.58 -13.45
C ILE A 170 5.51 -7.48 -11.93
N TYR A 171 6.52 -8.18 -11.41
CA TYR A 171 6.69 -8.31 -9.98
C TYR A 171 8.07 -7.89 -9.50
N SER A 172 8.14 -6.76 -8.82
CA SER A 172 9.31 -6.27 -8.10
C SER A 172 9.42 -6.96 -6.73
N THR A 173 10.55 -7.58 -6.43
CA THR A 173 10.72 -8.48 -5.28
C THR A 173 11.88 -8.08 -4.38
N MET A 174 11.91 -8.63 -3.15
CA MET A 174 12.91 -8.28 -2.15
C MET A 174 14.33 -8.76 -2.48
N ASP A 175 14.51 -9.59 -3.50
CA ASP A 175 15.82 -9.96 -4.02
C ASP A 175 16.43 -8.92 -4.98
N GLY A 176 15.74 -7.78 -5.16
CA GLY A 176 16.21 -6.66 -5.97
C GLY A 176 15.93 -6.80 -7.46
N LYS A 177 15.04 -7.70 -7.83
CA LYS A 177 14.70 -8.01 -9.23
C LYS A 177 13.26 -7.68 -9.56
N VAL A 178 13.00 -7.45 -10.84
CA VAL A 178 11.66 -7.36 -11.41
C VAL A 178 11.46 -8.53 -12.35
N TYR A 179 10.52 -9.38 -12.03
CA TYR A 179 10.16 -10.57 -12.80
C TYR A 179 9.03 -10.22 -13.76
N PHE A 180 9.12 -10.74 -14.99
CA PHE A 180 8.11 -10.62 -16.03
C PHE A 180 7.65 -12.03 -16.39
N LEU A 181 6.42 -12.37 -16.00
CA LEU A 181 5.91 -13.74 -16.05
C LEU A 181 4.56 -13.79 -16.77
N ASP A 182 4.30 -14.87 -17.48
CA ASP A 182 2.98 -15.18 -17.98
C ASP A 182 2.07 -15.63 -16.81
N ILE A 183 0.91 -15.04 -16.66
CA ILE A 183 -0.03 -15.38 -15.59
C ILE A 183 -0.52 -16.83 -15.66
N GLU A 184 -0.55 -17.44 -16.86
CA GLU A 184 -1.11 -18.76 -17.07
C GLU A 184 -0.17 -19.88 -16.61
N ASP A 185 1.15 -19.75 -16.87
CA ASP A 185 2.11 -20.84 -16.66
C ASP A 185 3.37 -20.44 -15.87
N GLY A 186 3.53 -19.16 -15.54
CA GLY A 186 4.70 -18.64 -14.82
C GLY A 186 5.98 -18.58 -15.65
N SER A 187 5.92 -18.83 -16.95
CA SER A 187 7.09 -18.72 -17.82
C SER A 187 7.51 -17.25 -18.00
N PHE A 188 8.81 -17.04 -18.19
CA PHE A 188 9.34 -15.70 -18.43
C PHE A 188 8.86 -15.18 -19.79
N THR A 189 8.39 -13.93 -19.78
CA THR A 189 7.94 -13.24 -21.00
C THR A 189 9.05 -12.39 -21.62
N ARG A 190 10.02 -11.97 -20.82
CA ARG A 190 11.22 -11.21 -21.18
C ARG A 190 12.26 -11.29 -20.06
N ASP A 191 13.41 -10.68 -20.27
CA ASP A 191 14.50 -10.68 -19.30
C ASP A 191 14.11 -9.95 -18.00
N VAL A 192 14.69 -10.40 -16.90
CA VAL A 192 14.54 -9.79 -15.57
C VAL A 192 15.32 -8.48 -15.52
N ILE A 193 14.72 -7.43 -14.94
CA ILE A 193 15.48 -6.23 -14.55
C ILE A 193 16.11 -6.49 -13.19
N ASP A 194 17.45 -6.40 -13.10
CA ASP A 194 18.20 -6.54 -11.84
C ASP A 194 18.63 -5.14 -11.35
N VAL A 195 17.94 -4.62 -10.32
CA VAL A 195 18.25 -3.33 -9.71
C VAL A 195 19.24 -3.48 -8.56
N GLY A 196 19.29 -4.66 -7.94
CA GLY A 196 20.18 -4.94 -6.80
C GLY A 196 19.79 -4.26 -5.49
N LEU A 197 18.57 -3.72 -5.40
CA LEU A 197 17.99 -3.07 -4.22
C LEU A 197 16.63 -3.70 -3.89
N PRO A 198 16.32 -3.98 -2.60
CA PRO A 198 15.12 -4.75 -2.25
C PRO A 198 13.85 -3.92 -2.47
N PHE A 199 12.87 -4.49 -3.14
CA PHE A 199 11.54 -3.91 -3.27
C PHE A 199 10.63 -4.44 -2.15
N LYS A 200 10.01 -3.54 -1.40
CA LYS A 200 9.04 -3.85 -0.35
C LYS A 200 7.61 -3.48 -0.78
N GLY A 201 7.46 -2.36 -1.45
CA GLY A 201 6.19 -1.87 -2.01
C GLY A 201 5.90 -2.38 -3.41
N SER A 202 4.82 -1.88 -4.00
CA SER A 202 4.44 -2.14 -5.40
C SER A 202 5.05 -1.11 -6.32
N GLY A 203 5.47 -1.53 -7.51
CA GLY A 203 5.69 -0.61 -8.61
C GLY A 203 4.39 0.04 -9.11
N ALA A 204 4.49 0.89 -10.11
CA ALA A 204 3.34 1.42 -10.82
C ALA A 204 3.65 1.59 -12.32
N ILE A 205 2.67 1.27 -13.16
CA ILE A 205 2.72 1.55 -14.59
C ILE A 205 1.95 2.85 -14.84
N HIS A 206 2.50 3.72 -15.68
CA HIS A 206 1.76 4.92 -16.12
C HIS A 206 0.43 4.51 -16.77
N PRO A 207 -0.70 5.17 -16.47
CA PRO A 207 -2.02 4.68 -16.87
C PRO A 207 -2.27 4.57 -18.39
N SER A 208 -1.47 5.24 -19.22
CA SER A 208 -1.63 5.22 -20.68
C SER A 208 -0.33 5.04 -21.47
N LEU A 209 0.83 5.08 -20.80
CA LEU A 209 2.15 4.92 -21.43
C LEU A 209 2.88 3.70 -20.87
N PRO A 210 3.74 3.02 -21.66
CA PRO A 210 4.51 1.88 -21.19
C PRO A 210 5.72 2.32 -20.35
N LEU A 211 5.47 3.08 -19.28
CA LEU A 211 6.45 3.52 -18.29
C LEU A 211 6.21 2.78 -16.98
N LEU A 212 7.27 2.20 -16.42
CA LEU A 212 7.26 1.50 -15.15
C LEU A 212 8.03 2.31 -14.11
N HIS A 213 7.36 2.70 -13.04
CA HIS A 213 7.99 3.21 -11.84
C HIS A 213 8.34 2.08 -10.87
N LEU A 214 9.51 2.15 -10.28
CA LEU A 214 10.04 1.20 -9.29
C LEU A 214 10.64 1.94 -8.11
N GLY A 215 10.16 1.64 -6.90
CA GLY A 215 10.65 2.21 -5.65
C GLY A 215 11.27 1.14 -4.74
N PRO A 216 12.62 0.98 -4.68
CA PRO A 216 13.25 0.13 -3.68
C PRO A 216 12.99 0.64 -2.26
N GLY A 217 12.64 -0.26 -1.34
CA GLY A 217 12.28 0.06 0.04
C GLY A 217 13.45 0.08 1.02
N ASP A 218 14.68 -0.22 0.59
CA ASP A 218 15.87 -0.15 1.44
C ASP A 218 17.15 -0.06 0.59
N SER A 219 18.24 0.30 1.26
CA SER A 219 19.56 0.41 0.65
C SER A 219 20.19 -0.98 0.39
N GLY A 220 21.06 -1.04 -0.59
CA GLY A 220 21.80 -2.24 -0.96
C GLY A 220 22.98 -2.55 -0.02
N PRO A 221 23.78 -3.58 -0.36
CA PRO A 221 24.86 -4.06 0.49
C PRO A 221 26.04 -3.11 0.60
N LYS A 222 26.29 -2.25 -0.36
CA LYS A 222 27.38 -1.28 -0.35
C LYS A 222 26.93 0.03 0.27
N LYS A 223 27.88 0.79 0.80
CA LYS A 223 27.62 2.06 1.47
C LYS A 223 27.00 3.12 0.55
N GLU A 224 27.32 3.05 -0.72
CA GLU A 224 26.84 3.96 -1.78
C GLU A 224 25.52 3.52 -2.44
N ASP A 225 25.04 2.30 -2.16
CA ASP A 225 23.82 1.74 -2.72
C ASP A 225 22.57 2.29 -1.98
N TYR A 226 22.29 3.58 -2.12
CA TYR A 226 21.08 4.18 -1.56
C TYR A 226 19.87 3.85 -2.41
N ALA A 227 18.74 3.57 -1.75
CA ALA A 227 17.47 3.46 -2.43
C ALA A 227 17.13 4.75 -3.18
N ARG A 228 16.72 4.61 -4.44
CA ARG A 228 16.25 5.66 -5.34
C ARG A 228 15.04 5.13 -6.09
N ALA A 229 14.13 5.99 -6.44
CA ALA A 229 13.06 5.64 -7.35
C ALA A 229 13.56 5.70 -8.80
N TYR A 230 13.03 4.82 -9.64
CA TYR A 230 13.43 4.65 -11.03
C TYR A 230 12.21 4.68 -11.95
N ILE A 231 12.39 5.24 -13.14
CA ILE A 231 11.42 5.14 -14.24
C ILE A 231 12.07 4.39 -15.40
N TYR A 232 11.42 3.31 -15.83
CA TYR A 232 11.84 2.46 -16.93
C TYR A 232 10.86 2.56 -18.09
N ASN A 233 11.39 2.51 -19.32
CA ASN A 233 10.59 2.27 -20.51
C ASN A 233 10.30 0.76 -20.61
N LEU A 234 9.02 0.35 -20.59
CA LEU A 234 8.61 -1.05 -20.69
C LEU A 234 8.75 -1.62 -22.10
N GLU A 235 8.93 -0.81 -23.15
CA GLU A 235 9.12 -1.32 -24.50
C GLU A 235 10.50 -2.00 -24.63
N ASN A 236 11.54 -1.44 -24.00
CA ASN A 236 12.92 -1.92 -24.15
C ASN A 236 13.66 -2.16 -22.83
N GLN A 237 13.00 -1.99 -21.68
CA GLN A 237 13.53 -2.12 -20.32
C GLN A 237 14.69 -1.16 -20.00
N LYS A 238 14.86 -0.06 -20.74
CA LYS A 238 15.86 0.96 -20.41
C LYS A 238 15.40 1.82 -19.24
N LYS A 239 16.32 2.11 -18.34
CA LYS A 239 16.12 3.12 -17.29
C LYS A 239 16.16 4.51 -17.93
N LEU A 240 15.09 5.29 -17.75
CA LEU A 240 14.99 6.64 -18.28
C LEU A 240 15.35 7.71 -17.24
N PHE A 241 15.00 7.49 -15.98
CA PHE A 241 15.21 8.48 -14.92
C PHE A 241 15.40 7.84 -13.55
N GLU A 242 16.05 8.56 -12.64
CA GLU A 242 16.15 8.21 -11.21
C GLU A 242 16.12 9.45 -10.34
N TYR A 243 15.56 9.33 -9.12
CA TYR A 243 15.47 10.42 -8.15
C TYR A 243 15.43 9.90 -6.71
N GLY A 244 15.49 10.79 -5.73
CA GLY A 244 15.56 10.45 -4.31
C GLY A 244 16.99 10.13 -3.87
N GLY A 245 17.18 9.06 -3.13
CA GLY A 245 18.48 8.75 -2.52
C GLY A 245 18.77 9.66 -1.32
N LYS A 246 20.00 10.13 -1.19
CA LYS A 246 20.36 11.14 -0.19
C LYS A 246 19.97 12.54 -0.67
N ASP A 247 18.69 12.81 -0.60
CA ASP A 247 18.18 14.13 -0.95
C ASP A 247 18.55 15.14 0.16
N PRO A 248 19.25 16.25 -0.16
CA PRO A 248 19.66 17.26 0.83
C PRO A 248 18.47 17.99 1.46
N PHE A 249 17.31 18.04 0.78
CA PHE A 249 16.09 18.65 1.29
C PHE A 249 15.36 17.73 2.29
N SER A 250 15.69 16.42 2.35
CA SER A 250 15.05 15.51 3.29
C SER A 250 15.53 15.71 4.73
N ILE A 251 14.62 15.52 5.68
CA ILE A 251 14.92 15.59 7.11
C ILE A 251 15.29 14.23 7.71
N ARG A 252 15.08 13.16 6.97
CA ARG A 252 15.37 11.79 7.36
C ARG A 252 16.42 11.18 6.45
N SER A 253 17.38 10.47 7.02
CA SER A 253 18.45 9.82 6.26
C SER A 253 18.06 8.48 5.64
N PHE A 254 16.91 7.94 5.95
CA PHE A 254 16.39 6.73 5.34
C PHE A 254 15.79 7.07 3.96
N CYS A 255 16.06 6.27 2.95
CA CYS A 255 15.78 6.63 1.56
C CYS A 255 14.76 5.71 0.87
N GLY A 256 14.01 4.89 1.61
CA GLY A 256 13.08 3.90 1.04
C GLY A 256 11.90 4.52 0.30
N PHE A 257 11.37 3.76 -0.67
CA PHE A 257 10.15 4.06 -1.42
C PHE A 257 9.24 2.83 -1.38
N ASP A 258 8.47 2.69 -0.31
CA ASP A 258 7.54 1.56 -0.12
C ASP A 258 6.14 1.89 -0.66
N SER A 259 5.84 3.17 -0.84
CA SER A 259 4.63 3.70 -1.47
C SER A 259 4.56 3.36 -2.96
N SER A 260 3.36 3.17 -3.49
CA SER A 260 3.10 3.06 -4.93
C SER A 260 2.58 4.39 -5.46
N PRO A 261 3.26 5.03 -6.41
CA PRO A 261 2.86 6.35 -6.90
C PRO A 261 1.55 6.35 -7.68
N LEU A 262 1.07 7.56 -7.93
CA LEU A 262 -0.02 7.83 -8.86
C LEU A 262 0.47 8.78 -9.96
N PHE A 263 -0.09 8.60 -11.16
CA PHE A 263 0.18 9.44 -12.31
C PHE A 263 -1.10 10.12 -12.76
N PHE A 264 -1.03 11.45 -12.99
CA PHE A 264 -2.14 12.24 -13.55
C PHE A 264 -1.59 13.32 -14.46
N ASN A 265 -2.16 13.49 -15.63
CA ASN A 265 -1.79 14.54 -16.59
C ASN A 265 -0.26 14.63 -16.84
N ASP A 266 0.41 13.46 -16.97
CA ASP A 266 1.86 13.37 -17.13
C ASP A 266 2.69 13.74 -15.87
N TYR A 267 2.04 13.98 -14.72
CA TYR A 267 2.71 14.18 -13.43
C TYR A 267 2.72 12.90 -12.60
N ILE A 268 3.81 12.68 -11.88
CA ILE A 268 3.91 11.68 -10.82
C ILE A 268 3.71 12.32 -9.44
N PHE A 269 3.10 11.56 -8.52
CA PHE A 269 2.98 11.88 -7.09
C PHE A 269 3.47 10.70 -6.27
N GLU A 270 4.62 10.87 -5.61
CA GLU A 270 5.34 9.80 -4.90
C GLU A 270 5.71 10.21 -3.48
N PRO A 271 4.99 9.71 -2.46
CA PRO A 271 5.45 9.78 -1.07
C PRO A 271 6.64 8.85 -0.82
N SER A 272 7.52 9.25 0.10
CA SER A 272 8.75 8.52 0.39
C SER A 272 9.04 8.43 1.89
N GLU A 273 9.75 7.38 2.28
CA GLU A 273 10.19 7.20 3.65
C GLU A 273 11.29 8.19 4.10
N ASN A 274 11.85 9.00 3.21
CA ASN A 274 12.74 10.09 3.60
C ASN A 274 12.01 11.33 4.13
N GLY A 275 10.67 11.29 4.18
CA GLY A 275 9.82 12.37 4.68
C GLY A 275 9.47 13.42 3.63
N LEU A 276 9.71 13.14 2.35
CA LEU A 276 9.34 14.01 1.24
C LEU A 276 8.19 13.41 0.43
N ILE A 277 7.36 14.29 -0.12
CA ILE A 277 6.46 13.96 -1.22
C ILE A 277 7.02 14.60 -2.47
N TYR A 278 7.38 13.76 -3.43
CA TYR A 278 7.89 14.16 -4.74
C TYR A 278 6.75 14.31 -5.73
N SER A 279 6.81 15.34 -6.56
CA SER A 279 5.94 15.49 -7.73
C SER A 279 6.69 16.20 -8.83
N PHE A 280 6.62 15.70 -10.05
CA PHE A 280 7.22 16.36 -11.23
C PHE A 280 6.48 15.91 -12.49
N LYS A 281 6.60 16.72 -13.55
CA LYS A 281 6.09 16.41 -14.86
C LYS A 281 7.08 15.54 -15.61
N LEU A 282 6.61 14.47 -16.24
CA LEU A 282 7.45 13.54 -17.00
C LEU A 282 7.88 14.12 -18.34
N ASN A 283 7.01 14.91 -18.98
CA ASN A 283 7.15 15.34 -20.39
C ASN A 283 7.47 14.15 -21.30
N ALA A 284 6.64 13.09 -21.14
CA ALA A 284 6.81 11.85 -21.88
C ALA A 284 6.47 12.05 -23.36
N HIS A 285 7.36 11.62 -24.24
CA HIS A 285 7.19 11.75 -25.69
C HIS A 285 7.98 10.67 -26.43
N TYR A 286 7.63 10.46 -27.71
CA TYR A 286 8.42 9.60 -28.59
C TYR A 286 9.39 10.47 -29.41
N GLU A 287 10.67 10.10 -29.37
CA GLU A 287 11.76 10.63 -30.19
C GLU A 287 12.38 9.48 -30.97
N ASP A 288 12.46 9.61 -32.30
CA ASP A 288 12.95 8.55 -33.19
C ASP A 288 12.32 7.16 -32.91
N ASP A 289 11.00 7.14 -32.65
CA ASP A 289 10.20 5.95 -32.33
C ASP A 289 10.55 5.27 -30.97
N GLU A 290 11.36 5.90 -30.14
CA GLU A 290 11.67 5.47 -28.77
C GLU A 290 10.98 6.38 -27.76
N LEU A 291 10.24 5.77 -26.78
CA LEU A 291 9.64 6.51 -25.67
C LEU A 291 10.71 7.03 -24.73
N THR A 292 10.71 8.33 -24.48
CA THR A 292 11.63 9.02 -23.57
C THR A 292 10.87 9.99 -22.66
N ILE A 293 11.54 10.51 -21.64
CA ILE A 293 11.01 11.54 -20.73
C ILE A 293 12.01 12.67 -20.54
N ALA A 294 11.52 13.88 -20.32
CA ALA A 294 12.31 15.06 -20.01
C ALA A 294 11.74 15.76 -18.77
N PRO A 295 11.93 15.20 -17.56
CA PRO A 295 11.31 15.70 -16.34
C PRO A 295 11.60 17.17 -16.07
N ASP A 296 10.57 17.93 -15.73
CA ASP A 296 10.65 19.30 -15.26
C ASP A 296 9.63 19.56 -14.14
N GLU A 297 9.57 20.80 -13.67
CA GLU A 297 8.68 21.20 -12.58
C GLU A 297 8.78 20.26 -11.37
N PHE A 298 10.03 20.04 -10.91
CA PHE A 298 10.34 19.09 -9.84
C PHE A 298 10.03 19.71 -8.48
N VAL A 299 8.93 19.26 -7.86
CA VAL A 299 8.43 19.79 -6.58
C VAL A 299 8.65 18.78 -5.49
N LYS A 300 9.15 19.25 -4.34
CA LYS A 300 9.27 18.46 -3.11
C LYS A 300 8.53 19.16 -1.98
N LEU A 301 7.62 18.47 -1.35
CA LEU A 301 6.99 18.90 -0.09
C LEU A 301 7.67 18.20 1.08
N GLN A 302 8.20 19.01 2.00
CA GLN A 302 8.72 18.59 3.30
C GLN A 302 7.81 19.13 4.38
N TYR A 303 7.59 18.38 5.48
CA TYR A 303 6.86 18.87 6.64
C TYR A 303 7.36 18.26 7.94
N HIS A 304 7.01 18.90 9.04
CA HIS A 304 7.18 18.41 10.41
C HIS A 304 5.84 18.43 11.13
N THR A 305 5.71 17.58 12.13
CA THR A 305 4.58 17.60 13.08
C THR A 305 5.11 17.74 14.50
N TYR A 306 4.25 17.99 15.49
CA TYR A 306 4.67 18.02 16.89
C TYR A 306 5.24 16.66 17.39
N ARG A 307 4.96 15.55 16.67
CA ARG A 307 5.49 14.20 16.94
C ARG A 307 6.86 13.98 16.34
N SER A 308 7.14 14.60 15.20
CA SER A 308 8.44 14.52 14.58
C SER A 308 9.35 15.62 15.14
N SER A 309 10.53 15.26 15.64
CA SER A 309 11.57 16.24 15.92
C SER A 309 12.68 16.12 14.87
N GLU A 310 13.48 17.16 14.69
CA GLU A 310 14.56 17.26 13.69
C GLU A 310 15.50 16.05 13.60
N LYS A 311 15.50 15.17 14.58
CA LYS A 311 16.36 13.97 14.64
C LYS A 311 15.61 12.66 14.54
N LYS A 312 14.32 12.67 14.19
CA LYS A 312 13.50 11.45 14.31
C LYS A 312 13.06 10.88 12.99
N TYR A 313 13.09 9.56 12.99
CA TYR A 313 12.82 8.67 11.89
C TYR A 313 11.33 8.31 11.70
N TRP A 314 10.41 8.91 12.46
CA TRP A 314 8.98 8.65 12.37
C TRP A 314 8.26 9.46 11.30
N LEU A 315 8.96 10.32 10.61
CA LEU A 315 8.42 11.06 9.49
C LEU A 315 8.85 10.39 8.19
N GLY A 316 8.06 9.52 7.71
CA GLY A 316 8.18 8.83 6.42
C GLY A 316 6.84 8.27 6.05
N MET A 317 6.64 7.90 4.80
CA MET A 317 5.38 7.37 4.29
C MET A 317 5.63 6.02 3.63
N GLU A 318 5.01 4.97 4.19
CA GLU A 318 5.07 3.61 3.67
C GLU A 318 3.78 3.23 2.94
N ASP A 319 2.65 3.87 3.30
CA ASP A 319 1.38 3.67 2.62
C ASP A 319 1.33 4.38 1.25
N SER A 320 0.39 4.00 0.42
CA SER A 320 0.21 4.57 -0.93
C SER A 320 -0.92 5.60 -0.92
N PRO A 321 -0.75 6.74 -1.62
CA PRO A 321 -1.73 7.82 -1.58
C PRO A 321 -3.03 7.43 -2.28
N VAL A 322 -4.14 8.06 -1.85
CA VAL A 322 -5.41 8.10 -2.57
C VAL A 322 -5.72 9.52 -3.01
N VAL A 323 -6.52 9.65 -4.06
CA VAL A 323 -6.83 10.95 -4.66
C VAL A 323 -8.33 11.09 -4.91
N TRP A 324 -8.86 12.26 -4.58
CA TRP A 324 -10.19 12.74 -4.95
C TRP A 324 -10.09 14.15 -5.53
N GLU A 325 -10.57 14.34 -6.75
CA GLU A 325 -10.42 15.60 -7.49
C GLU A 325 -8.94 16.05 -7.57
N ASN A 326 -8.58 17.19 -7.00
CA ASN A 326 -7.20 17.67 -6.92
C ASN A 326 -6.56 17.46 -5.54
N TYR A 327 -7.16 16.64 -4.67
CA TYR A 327 -6.66 16.40 -3.31
C TYR A 327 -6.08 15.01 -3.16
N LEU A 328 -4.85 14.97 -2.66
CA LEU A 328 -4.11 13.76 -2.31
C LEU A 328 -4.18 13.53 -0.81
N TYR A 329 -4.46 12.30 -0.40
CA TYR A 329 -4.50 11.88 0.99
C TYR A 329 -3.44 10.82 1.25
N ILE A 330 -2.66 11.01 2.31
CA ILE A 330 -1.54 10.13 2.69
C ILE A 330 -1.32 10.19 4.20
N ALA A 331 -0.97 9.08 4.82
CA ALA A 331 -0.59 9.08 6.22
C ALA A 331 0.91 8.80 6.40
N ASP A 332 1.45 9.21 7.54
CA ASP A 332 2.86 9.04 7.87
C ASP A 332 3.08 8.00 8.98
N ASN A 333 4.35 7.59 9.14
CA ASN A 333 4.78 6.66 10.19
C ASN A 333 4.63 7.24 11.61
N GLY A 334 4.38 8.53 11.74
CA GLY A 334 4.10 9.21 13.01
C GLY A 334 2.63 9.22 13.40
N GLY A 335 1.75 8.76 12.52
CA GLY A 335 0.31 8.72 12.73
C GLY A 335 -0.39 10.03 12.41
N THR A 336 0.02 10.71 11.34
CA THR A 336 -0.64 11.91 10.82
C THR A 336 -1.18 11.61 9.43
N LEU A 337 -2.49 11.72 9.24
CA LEU A 337 -3.14 11.68 7.94
C LEU A 337 -3.26 13.11 7.40
N LEU A 338 -2.84 13.31 6.17
CA LEU A 338 -2.81 14.62 5.49
C LEU A 338 -3.76 14.65 4.31
N CYS A 339 -4.35 15.82 4.07
CA CYS A 339 -4.94 16.23 2.79
C CYS A 339 -4.06 17.31 2.17
N ILE A 340 -3.64 17.08 0.93
CA ILE A 340 -2.73 17.96 0.20
C ILE A 340 -3.38 18.34 -1.12
N ASP A 341 -3.45 19.63 -1.41
CA ASP A 341 -3.82 20.12 -2.74
C ASP A 341 -2.67 19.86 -3.72
N MET A 342 -2.91 19.00 -4.71
CA MET A 342 -1.89 18.61 -5.70
C MET A 342 -1.42 19.75 -6.59
N ASN A 343 -2.21 20.81 -6.76
CA ASN A 343 -1.88 21.94 -7.62
C ASN A 343 -1.00 23.00 -6.95
N THR A 344 -1.12 23.11 -5.63
CA THR A 344 -0.34 24.06 -4.83
C THR A 344 0.66 23.39 -3.89
N MET A 345 0.56 22.07 -3.73
CA MET A 345 1.30 21.26 -2.75
C MET A 345 1.13 21.75 -1.30
N LYS A 346 0.02 22.42 -0.99
CA LYS A 346 -0.33 22.87 0.36
C LYS A 346 -1.06 21.78 1.13
N ILE A 347 -0.70 21.62 2.40
CA ILE A 347 -1.45 20.81 3.35
C ILE A 347 -2.71 21.58 3.75
N ILE A 348 -3.89 21.05 3.44
CA ILE A 348 -5.18 21.69 3.69
C ILE A 348 -5.70 21.34 5.07
N TRP A 349 -5.68 20.06 5.43
CA TRP A 349 -6.03 19.59 6.75
C TRP A 349 -5.13 18.41 7.18
N ALA A 350 -5.08 18.17 8.47
CA ALA A 350 -4.36 17.06 9.07
C ALA A 350 -5.15 16.43 10.21
N GLN A 351 -5.13 15.09 10.31
CA GLN A 351 -5.83 14.35 11.34
C GLN A 351 -4.93 13.36 12.05
N ASP A 352 -5.11 13.22 13.37
CA ASP A 352 -4.40 12.25 14.20
C ASP A 352 -4.91 10.83 13.98
N VAL A 353 -4.16 9.98 13.29
CA VAL A 353 -4.44 8.54 13.17
C VAL A 353 -3.61 7.69 14.13
N VAL A 354 -3.03 8.31 15.12
CA VAL A 354 -2.46 7.77 16.36
C VAL A 354 -1.07 7.18 16.23
N ASP A 355 -0.77 6.35 15.25
CA ASP A 355 0.51 5.65 15.07
C ASP A 355 0.77 5.34 13.60
N ASP A 356 1.84 4.68 13.36
CA ASP A 356 2.33 4.21 12.07
C ASP A 356 1.22 3.52 11.24
N THR A 357 1.12 3.92 9.99
CA THR A 357 0.17 3.40 9.02
C THR A 357 0.92 2.75 7.86
N ASN A 358 0.96 1.42 7.84
CA ASN A 358 1.52 0.67 6.71
C ASN A 358 0.45 0.32 5.67
N GLY A 359 -0.81 0.23 6.10
CA GLY A 359 -1.94 0.01 5.22
C GLY A 359 -2.42 1.31 4.59
N SER A 360 -2.41 1.37 3.26
CA SER A 360 -2.90 2.54 2.53
C SER A 360 -4.37 2.82 2.83
N PRO A 361 -4.78 4.08 2.89
CA PRO A 361 -6.19 4.43 2.97
C PRO A 361 -6.95 3.93 1.74
N VAL A 362 -8.25 3.75 1.88
CA VAL A 362 -9.18 3.51 0.77
C VAL A 362 -10.19 4.65 0.74
N LEU A 363 -10.41 5.20 -0.44
CA LEU A 363 -11.38 6.27 -0.65
C LEU A 363 -12.71 5.70 -1.14
N SER A 364 -13.79 6.07 -0.43
CA SER A 364 -15.17 5.77 -0.79
C SER A 364 -15.91 7.04 -1.19
N ILE A 365 -16.83 6.92 -2.15
CA ILE A 365 -17.81 7.96 -2.45
C ILE A 365 -19.19 7.43 -2.06
N GLU A 366 -19.73 7.94 -0.98
CA GLU A 366 -21.03 7.53 -0.43
C GLU A 366 -22.05 8.65 -0.64
N GLU A 367 -23.08 8.41 -1.42
CA GLU A 367 -24.08 9.43 -1.79
C GLU A 367 -23.47 10.73 -2.34
N GLY A 368 -22.32 10.58 -3.03
CA GLY A 368 -21.58 11.69 -3.62
C GLY A 368 -20.67 12.44 -2.65
N HIS A 369 -20.47 11.95 -1.41
CA HIS A 369 -19.58 12.51 -0.41
C HIS A 369 -18.34 11.59 -0.24
N PRO A 370 -17.10 12.12 -0.26
CA PRO A 370 -15.89 11.32 -0.12
C PRO A 370 -15.56 11.01 1.35
N TYR A 371 -15.20 9.75 1.62
CA TYR A 371 -14.72 9.28 2.92
C TYR A 371 -13.44 8.47 2.76
N LEU A 372 -12.60 8.54 3.79
CA LEU A 372 -11.38 7.75 3.92
C LEU A 372 -11.55 6.67 4.97
N TYR A 373 -11.07 5.47 4.65
CA TYR A 373 -10.97 4.35 5.59
C TYR A 373 -9.52 3.98 5.77
N ILE A 374 -9.03 4.03 7.01
CA ILE A 374 -7.64 3.75 7.34
C ILE A 374 -7.52 3.10 8.72
N GLY A 375 -6.59 2.16 8.85
CA GLY A 375 -6.24 1.55 10.12
C GLY A 375 -4.84 1.92 10.56
N THR A 376 -4.56 1.77 11.84
CA THR A 376 -3.23 2.02 12.38
C THR A 376 -2.62 0.76 12.97
N SER A 377 -1.29 0.69 12.92
CA SER A 377 -0.50 -0.35 13.56
C SER A 377 -0.28 -0.08 15.05
N LEU A 378 0.21 -1.07 15.77
CA LEU A 378 0.85 -0.88 17.05
C LEU A 378 2.36 -0.93 16.83
N HIS A 379 2.95 0.18 16.48
CA HIS A 379 4.38 0.30 16.34
C HIS A 379 5.06 0.44 17.71
N TRP A 380 6.29 -0.08 17.84
CA TRP A 380 7.02 -0.05 19.09
C TRP A 380 7.49 1.36 19.41
N SER A 381 6.60 2.17 19.98
CA SER A 381 6.91 3.48 20.53
C SER A 381 6.67 3.47 22.04
N PRO A 382 7.59 3.94 22.88
CA PRO A 382 7.37 4.04 24.34
C PRO A 382 6.11 4.83 24.70
N SER A 383 5.77 5.87 23.93
CA SER A 383 4.56 6.67 24.15
C SER A 383 3.27 5.91 23.82
N ARG A 384 3.31 5.03 22.83
CA ARG A 384 2.16 4.21 22.42
C ARG A 384 1.93 3.04 23.35
N TYR A 385 3.00 2.43 23.81
CA TYR A 385 2.93 1.31 24.73
C TYR A 385 2.11 1.64 25.98
N LEU A 386 2.24 2.87 26.51
CA LEU A 386 1.46 3.36 27.64
C LEU A 386 -0.04 3.57 27.33
N ARG A 387 -0.44 3.54 26.09
CA ARG A 387 -1.85 3.63 25.64
C ARG A 387 -2.52 2.26 25.52
N LEU A 388 -1.96 1.23 26.11
CA LEU A 388 -2.55 -0.10 26.23
C LEU A 388 -2.80 -0.82 24.90
N GLY A 389 -2.05 -0.53 23.85
CA GLY A 389 -2.05 -1.27 22.61
C GLY A 389 -3.33 -1.20 21.79
N TYR A 390 -4.15 -0.18 21.93
CA TYR A 390 -5.30 0.03 21.04
C TYR A 390 -4.82 0.46 19.65
N CYS A 391 -5.35 -0.24 18.64
CA CYS A 391 -5.13 0.02 17.23
C CYS A 391 -6.47 0.43 16.62
N PRO A 392 -6.72 1.73 16.41
CA PRO A 392 -7.94 2.20 15.81
C PRO A 392 -8.00 1.93 14.32
N PHE A 393 -9.22 1.72 13.84
CA PHE A 393 -9.63 1.79 12.45
C PHE A 393 -10.64 2.93 12.31
N PHE A 394 -10.45 3.79 11.33
CA PHE A 394 -11.15 5.06 11.21
C PHE A 394 -11.99 5.10 9.94
N LYS A 395 -13.16 5.76 10.04
CA LYS A 395 -13.82 6.44 8.93
C LYS A 395 -13.67 7.94 9.14
N ILE A 396 -13.15 8.64 8.15
CA ILE A 396 -12.81 10.05 8.19
C ILE A 396 -13.49 10.75 7.01
N ASP A 397 -14.06 11.92 7.25
CA ASP A 397 -14.56 12.80 6.20
C ASP A 397 -13.39 13.36 5.38
N ALA A 398 -13.33 13.05 4.09
CA ALA A 398 -12.23 13.48 3.24
C ALA A 398 -12.25 15.00 2.96
N LEU A 399 -13.39 15.67 3.10
CA LEU A 399 -13.46 17.12 2.85
C LEU A 399 -12.83 17.94 3.98
N ASN A 400 -12.91 17.49 5.22
CA ASN A 400 -12.47 18.28 6.36
C ASN A 400 -11.60 17.54 7.39
N GLY A 401 -11.35 16.24 7.20
CA GLY A 401 -10.54 15.42 8.07
C GLY A 401 -11.21 15.00 9.39
N GLU A 402 -12.47 15.32 9.63
CA GLU A 402 -13.16 14.95 10.87
C GLU A 402 -13.47 13.46 10.97
N TYR A 403 -13.43 12.93 12.18
CA TYR A 403 -13.84 11.55 12.43
C TYR A 403 -15.36 11.39 12.26
N VAL A 404 -15.78 10.37 11.51
CA VAL A 404 -17.16 9.90 11.45
C VAL A 404 -17.38 8.84 12.53
N TRP A 405 -16.53 7.83 12.55
CA TRP A 405 -16.48 6.84 13.60
C TRP A 405 -15.07 6.23 13.72
N ILE A 406 -14.78 5.67 14.91
CA ILE A 406 -13.54 4.98 15.22
C ILE A 406 -13.85 3.63 15.86
N ARG A 407 -13.24 2.56 15.34
CA ARG A 407 -13.30 1.23 15.93
C ARG A 407 -11.95 0.84 16.51
N ASP A 408 -11.84 0.78 17.82
CA ASP A 408 -10.62 0.41 18.52
C ASP A 408 -10.51 -1.12 18.65
N TYR A 409 -9.32 -1.67 18.36
CA TYR A 409 -8.96 -3.05 18.61
C TYR A 409 -7.76 -3.11 19.55
N TYR A 410 -7.81 -4.03 20.53
CA TYR A 410 -6.64 -4.28 21.33
C TYR A 410 -5.73 -5.31 20.65
N CYS A 411 -4.48 -4.94 20.45
CA CYS A 411 -3.49 -5.77 19.75
C CYS A 411 -2.22 -5.92 20.58
N ASN A 412 -1.49 -7.00 20.29
CA ASN A 412 -0.15 -7.20 20.84
C ASN A 412 0.92 -6.67 19.89
N THR A 413 2.13 -6.56 20.40
CA THR A 413 3.34 -6.38 19.62
C THR A 413 4.46 -7.22 20.18
N ILE A 414 5.43 -7.61 19.35
CA ILE A 414 6.66 -8.31 19.79
C ILE A 414 7.87 -7.54 19.33
N ALA A 415 8.61 -6.93 20.27
CA ALA A 415 9.98 -6.46 20.03
C ALA A 415 10.19 -5.69 18.71
N GLY A 416 9.26 -4.82 18.34
CA GLY A 416 9.30 -4.03 17.12
C GLY A 416 8.67 -4.71 15.90
N ILE A 417 7.89 -5.78 16.10
CA ILE A 417 7.05 -6.38 15.06
C ILE A 417 5.61 -6.05 15.39
N SER A 418 5.02 -5.20 14.57
CA SER A 418 3.76 -4.53 14.86
C SER A 418 2.53 -5.45 14.86
N GLY A 419 1.59 -5.14 15.73
CA GLY A 419 0.20 -5.60 15.66
C GLY A 419 -0.70 -4.53 15.06
N GLY A 420 -2.01 -4.73 15.10
CA GLY A 420 -2.99 -3.79 14.60
C GLY A 420 -3.34 -3.99 13.13
N VAL A 421 -3.77 -2.92 12.47
CA VAL A 421 -4.14 -2.95 11.05
C VAL A 421 -2.92 -2.52 10.23
N GLN A 422 -2.29 -3.50 9.57
CA GLN A 422 -1.07 -3.32 8.77
C GLN A 422 -1.37 -3.32 7.26
N SER A 423 -2.62 -3.56 6.90
CA SER A 423 -3.07 -3.80 5.53
C SER A 423 -4.13 -2.81 5.10
N SER A 424 -4.23 -2.60 3.79
CA SER A 424 -5.29 -1.81 3.20
C SER A 424 -6.62 -2.58 3.21
N PRO A 425 -7.75 -1.94 3.56
CA PRO A 425 -9.05 -2.62 3.65
C PRO A 425 -9.67 -2.88 2.28
N ILE A 426 -10.63 -3.81 2.20
CA ILE A 426 -11.59 -3.92 1.11
C ILE A 426 -12.78 -3.00 1.40
N LEU A 427 -13.11 -2.09 0.51
CA LEU A 427 -14.42 -1.46 0.42
C LEU A 427 -15.30 -2.37 -0.45
N GLY A 428 -16.36 -2.92 0.12
CA GLY A 428 -17.20 -3.89 -0.56
C GLY A 428 -18.03 -3.31 -1.70
N GLU A 429 -18.38 -4.18 -2.63
CA GLU A 429 -19.31 -3.92 -3.74
C GLU A 429 -20.33 -5.05 -3.81
N ASN A 430 -21.31 -4.95 -4.69
CA ASN A 430 -22.32 -6.00 -4.94
C ASN A 430 -22.97 -6.54 -3.65
N ASP A 431 -22.77 -7.82 -3.33
CA ASP A 431 -23.37 -8.50 -2.17
C ASP A 431 -22.78 -8.06 -0.81
N ILE A 432 -21.65 -7.34 -0.83
CA ILE A 432 -20.96 -6.79 0.36
C ILE A 432 -20.79 -5.26 0.30
N LYS A 433 -21.59 -4.57 -0.49
CA LYS A 433 -21.46 -3.11 -0.78
C LYS A 433 -21.44 -2.20 0.45
N ASP A 434 -22.03 -2.64 1.56
CA ASP A 434 -22.12 -1.86 2.79
C ASP A 434 -21.05 -2.28 3.82
N LEU A 435 -20.03 -3.03 3.40
CA LEU A 435 -18.98 -3.56 4.27
C LEU A 435 -17.60 -2.96 3.97
N ILE A 436 -16.85 -2.68 5.05
CA ILE A 436 -15.40 -2.46 5.01
C ILE A 436 -14.71 -3.64 5.70
N ILE A 437 -13.78 -4.31 5.02
CA ILE A 437 -13.21 -5.59 5.47
C ILE A 437 -11.68 -5.49 5.55
N PHE A 438 -11.11 -5.86 6.69
CA PHE A 438 -9.67 -5.76 6.93
C PHE A 438 -9.20 -6.78 7.99
N PRO A 439 -7.95 -7.26 7.93
CA PRO A 439 -7.36 -8.06 8.98
C PRO A 439 -6.85 -7.18 10.12
N VAL A 440 -7.00 -7.68 11.34
CA VAL A 440 -6.41 -7.13 12.55
C VAL A 440 -5.37 -8.12 13.07
N ALA A 441 -4.11 -7.73 13.02
CA ALA A 441 -2.99 -8.58 13.38
C ALA A 441 -2.77 -8.63 14.90
N ARG A 442 -2.33 -9.78 15.41
CA ARG A 442 -1.92 -10.02 16.79
C ARG A 442 -3.02 -9.75 17.82
N THR A 443 -4.22 -10.18 17.50
CA THR A 443 -5.40 -10.15 18.39
C THR A 443 -6.20 -11.45 18.26
N PRO A 444 -6.65 -12.10 19.35
CA PRO A 444 -6.44 -11.78 20.76
C PRO A 444 -5.08 -12.18 21.32
N SER A 445 -4.25 -12.91 20.59
CA SER A 445 -2.90 -13.29 21.01
C SER A 445 -1.85 -12.80 20.02
N VAL A 446 -0.59 -12.90 20.43
CA VAL A 446 0.57 -12.50 19.62
C VAL A 446 0.63 -13.19 18.24
N MET A 447 0.19 -14.44 18.16
CA MET A 447 0.24 -15.21 16.91
C MET A 447 -1.04 -15.11 16.09
N ASP A 448 -2.16 -14.82 16.73
CA ASP A 448 -3.48 -14.83 16.11
C ASP A 448 -3.76 -13.56 15.30
N GLY A 449 -4.77 -13.63 14.48
CA GLY A 449 -5.37 -12.51 13.78
C GLY A 449 -6.87 -12.67 13.65
N LYS A 450 -7.51 -11.63 13.15
CA LYS A 450 -8.92 -11.64 12.77
C LYS A 450 -9.07 -10.98 11.41
N LEU A 451 -9.91 -11.53 10.55
CA LEU A 451 -10.50 -10.79 9.45
C LEU A 451 -11.85 -10.24 9.93
N VAL A 452 -12.06 -8.95 9.77
CA VAL A 452 -13.22 -8.23 10.32
C VAL A 452 -13.97 -7.53 9.21
N ALA A 453 -15.30 -7.59 9.23
CA ALA A 453 -16.19 -6.77 8.41
C ALA A 453 -16.99 -5.83 9.28
N LEU A 454 -16.91 -4.54 8.99
CA LEU A 454 -17.72 -3.52 9.63
C LEU A 454 -18.74 -2.95 8.63
N ASP A 455 -19.88 -2.57 9.12
CA ASP A 455 -20.84 -1.73 8.40
C ASP A 455 -20.24 -0.34 8.18
N ILE A 456 -20.18 0.12 6.93
CA ILE A 456 -19.52 1.38 6.56
C ILE A 456 -20.19 2.62 7.16
N HIS A 457 -21.51 2.57 7.43
CA HIS A 457 -22.25 3.70 7.93
C HIS A 457 -22.09 3.86 9.45
N THR A 458 -22.09 2.74 10.16
CA THR A 458 -22.15 2.73 11.64
C THR A 458 -20.86 2.31 12.34
N GLY A 459 -19.89 1.71 11.63
CA GLY A 459 -18.69 1.12 12.21
C GLY A 459 -18.95 -0.13 13.07
N LYS A 460 -20.18 -0.68 13.05
CA LYS A 460 -20.52 -1.89 13.81
C LYS A 460 -19.96 -3.12 13.12
N GLU A 461 -19.42 -4.06 13.91
CA GLU A 461 -18.96 -5.35 13.43
C GLU A 461 -20.16 -6.19 12.98
N ILE A 462 -20.16 -6.59 11.70
CA ILE A 462 -21.16 -7.48 11.10
C ILE A 462 -20.72 -8.92 11.27
N TRP A 463 -19.47 -9.21 10.95
CA TRP A 463 -18.86 -10.51 11.20
C TRP A 463 -17.37 -10.38 11.46
N SER A 464 -16.80 -11.38 12.12
CA SER A 464 -15.35 -11.54 12.21
C SER A 464 -14.95 -13.01 12.17
N THR A 465 -13.88 -13.31 11.45
CA THR A 465 -13.32 -14.64 11.29
C THR A 465 -11.99 -14.72 12.02
N HIS A 466 -11.86 -15.64 12.96
CA HIS A 466 -10.61 -15.90 13.64
C HIS A 466 -9.60 -16.54 12.67
N MET A 467 -8.39 -15.99 12.63
CA MET A 467 -7.25 -16.53 11.88
C MET A 467 -6.20 -17.05 12.87
N LYS A 468 -5.76 -18.28 12.65
CA LYS A 468 -4.76 -18.94 13.48
C LYS A 468 -3.40 -18.22 13.49
N ASN A 469 -3.11 -17.51 12.39
CA ASN A 469 -1.94 -16.67 12.25
C ASN A 469 -2.38 -15.24 11.91
N TYR A 470 -1.59 -14.25 12.34
CA TYR A 470 -1.86 -12.86 11.98
C TYR A 470 -1.60 -12.61 10.48
N ALA A 471 -2.22 -11.58 9.93
CA ALA A 471 -2.02 -11.16 8.55
C ALA A 471 -1.55 -9.70 8.46
N TRP A 472 -0.54 -9.48 7.61
CA TRP A 472 -0.13 -8.17 7.12
C TRP A 472 -0.50 -7.99 5.65
N SER A 473 -0.66 -9.09 4.94
CA SER A 473 -1.17 -9.13 3.57
C SER A 473 -2.52 -8.42 3.48
N SER A 474 -2.68 -7.50 2.55
CA SER A 474 -3.98 -6.89 2.28
C SER A 474 -4.90 -7.91 1.60
N PRO A 475 -6.16 -8.03 2.06
CA PRO A 475 -7.13 -8.88 1.40
C PRO A 475 -7.50 -8.33 0.02
N VAL A 476 -7.81 -9.22 -0.90
CA VAL A 476 -8.38 -8.87 -2.21
C VAL A 476 -9.70 -9.59 -2.41
N VAL A 477 -10.59 -9.01 -3.20
CA VAL A 477 -11.92 -9.57 -3.46
C VAL A 477 -12.18 -9.60 -4.95
N SER A 478 -12.82 -10.66 -5.42
CA SER A 478 -13.41 -10.73 -6.75
C SER A 478 -14.87 -11.16 -6.66
N TYR A 479 -15.61 -10.87 -7.70
CA TYR A 479 -17.05 -11.13 -7.79
C TYR A 479 -17.33 -12.01 -9.00
N ASP A 480 -18.31 -12.92 -8.86
CA ASP A 480 -18.84 -13.66 -9.99
C ASP A 480 -19.85 -12.82 -10.79
N GLU A 481 -20.40 -13.39 -11.88
CA GLU A 481 -21.40 -12.73 -12.71
C GLU A 481 -22.70 -12.39 -11.95
N ALA A 482 -23.01 -13.12 -10.89
CA ALA A 482 -24.17 -12.86 -10.03
C ALA A 482 -23.89 -11.83 -8.93
N GLY A 483 -22.63 -11.36 -8.81
CA GLY A 483 -22.19 -10.41 -7.80
C GLY A 483 -21.85 -11.07 -6.45
N ASN A 484 -21.67 -12.39 -6.38
CA ASN A 484 -21.22 -13.04 -5.16
C ASN A 484 -19.72 -12.82 -4.96
N SER A 485 -19.33 -12.43 -3.74
CA SER A 485 -17.96 -12.11 -3.38
C SER A 485 -17.18 -13.30 -2.85
N LEU A 486 -15.94 -13.44 -3.32
CA LEU A 486 -14.91 -14.29 -2.72
C LEU A 486 -13.69 -13.44 -2.36
N ILE A 487 -13.27 -13.52 -1.11
CA ILE A 487 -12.11 -12.82 -0.57
C ILE A 487 -10.93 -13.80 -0.51
N VAL A 488 -9.78 -13.34 -0.99
CA VAL A 488 -8.49 -14.03 -0.81
C VAL A 488 -7.70 -13.30 0.27
N GLN A 489 -7.40 -14.01 1.37
CA GLN A 489 -6.60 -13.50 2.48
C GLN A 489 -5.42 -14.41 2.76
N CYS A 490 -4.21 -13.84 2.75
CA CYS A 490 -2.99 -14.56 3.12
C CYS A 490 -2.57 -14.23 4.55
N ASP A 491 -1.79 -15.13 5.18
CA ASP A 491 -1.35 -14.98 6.56
C ASP A 491 0.15 -15.27 6.78
N SER A 492 0.64 -14.96 7.97
CA SER A 492 2.03 -15.17 8.38
C SER A 492 2.42 -16.64 8.56
N GLY A 493 1.46 -17.54 8.61
CA GLY A 493 1.69 -18.99 8.62
C GLY A 493 1.86 -19.61 7.24
N GLY A 494 1.78 -18.79 6.17
CA GLY A 494 1.89 -19.25 4.79
C GLY A 494 0.61 -19.85 4.23
N MET A 495 -0.52 -19.51 4.81
CA MET A 495 -1.83 -19.95 4.32
C MET A 495 -2.45 -18.86 3.45
N MET A 496 -3.03 -19.26 2.34
CA MET A 496 -3.97 -18.50 1.53
C MET A 496 -5.36 -19.04 1.78
N HIS A 497 -6.27 -18.18 2.23
CA HIS A 497 -7.66 -18.53 2.54
C HIS A 497 -8.60 -17.97 1.48
N LEU A 498 -9.55 -18.78 1.02
CA LEU A 498 -10.68 -18.37 0.22
C LEU A 498 -11.89 -18.23 1.15
N ILE A 499 -12.48 -17.03 1.20
CA ILE A 499 -13.45 -16.64 2.22
C ILE A 499 -14.67 -16.05 1.53
N ARG A 500 -15.86 -16.46 1.95
CA ARG A 500 -17.12 -15.90 1.47
C ARG A 500 -17.34 -14.51 2.09
N GLY A 501 -17.56 -13.48 1.25
CA GLY A 501 -17.58 -12.09 1.71
C GLY A 501 -18.75 -11.74 2.63
N VAL A 502 -19.94 -12.31 2.39
CA VAL A 502 -21.16 -11.96 3.14
C VAL A 502 -21.15 -12.38 4.62
N ASP A 503 -20.40 -13.42 4.98
CA ASP A 503 -20.40 -13.97 6.35
C ASP A 503 -19.02 -14.34 6.91
N GLY A 504 -17.94 -14.10 6.13
CA GLY A 504 -16.58 -14.38 6.55
C GLY A 504 -16.24 -15.88 6.67
N LYS A 505 -17.07 -16.77 6.13
CA LYS A 505 -16.82 -18.22 6.20
C LYS A 505 -15.64 -18.60 5.32
N ILE A 506 -14.63 -19.25 5.91
CA ILE A 506 -13.53 -19.87 5.16
C ILE A 506 -14.11 -21.04 4.36
N ILE A 507 -13.97 -20.99 3.04
CA ILE A 507 -14.45 -22.02 2.11
C ILE A 507 -13.33 -23.03 1.86
N ASP A 508 -12.11 -22.52 1.61
CA ASP A 508 -10.93 -23.32 1.34
C ASP A 508 -9.67 -22.65 1.90
N SER A 509 -8.60 -23.44 2.05
CA SER A 509 -7.31 -22.93 2.52
C SER A 509 -6.17 -23.73 1.90
N LEU A 510 -5.22 -23.01 1.30
CA LEU A 510 -4.07 -23.57 0.62
C LEU A 510 -2.78 -23.15 1.33
N SER A 511 -1.88 -24.12 1.60
CA SER A 511 -0.56 -23.79 2.15
C SER A 511 0.44 -23.50 1.03
N LEU A 512 1.11 -22.33 1.12
CA LEU A 512 2.23 -21.95 0.26
C LEU A 512 3.60 -22.10 0.96
N GLY A 513 3.59 -22.69 2.16
CA GLY A 513 4.79 -23.20 2.85
C GLY A 513 5.63 -22.16 3.59
N ALA A 514 5.44 -20.87 3.39
CA ALA A 514 6.18 -19.81 4.06
C ALA A 514 5.33 -18.55 4.25
N ASN A 515 5.69 -17.70 5.23
CA ASN A 515 5.00 -16.45 5.54
C ASN A 515 4.68 -15.64 4.28
N ILE A 516 3.44 -15.15 4.20
CA ILE A 516 2.93 -14.31 3.11
C ILE A 516 2.56 -12.96 3.69
N GLU A 517 3.42 -11.99 3.49
CA GLU A 517 3.19 -10.58 3.84
C GLU A 517 2.70 -9.79 2.61
N ALA A 518 3.08 -10.24 1.41
CA ALA A 518 2.70 -9.62 0.14
C ALA A 518 1.18 -9.63 -0.07
N THR A 519 0.68 -8.58 -0.72
CA THR A 519 -0.70 -8.49 -1.18
C THR A 519 -0.86 -9.33 -2.45
N PRO A 520 -1.84 -10.25 -2.54
CA PRO A 520 -2.11 -10.96 -3.78
C PRO A 520 -2.59 -10.01 -4.88
N ALA A 521 -2.26 -10.32 -6.14
CA ALA A 521 -2.91 -9.72 -7.30
C ALA A 521 -3.82 -10.74 -7.96
N MET A 522 -5.00 -10.32 -8.40
CA MET A 522 -6.01 -11.22 -8.93
C MET A 522 -6.60 -10.70 -10.26
N MET A 523 -6.61 -11.56 -11.27
CA MET A 523 -7.26 -11.29 -12.55
C MET A 523 -8.16 -12.46 -12.94
N GLY A 524 -9.46 -12.22 -12.98
CA GLY A 524 -10.45 -13.30 -13.12
C GLY A 524 -10.31 -14.34 -12.00
N ASP A 525 -10.02 -15.58 -12.38
CA ASP A 525 -9.79 -16.70 -11.46
C ASP A 525 -8.30 -16.92 -11.11
N ARG A 526 -7.39 -16.11 -11.66
CA ARG A 526 -5.94 -16.23 -11.47
C ARG A 526 -5.47 -15.32 -10.35
N ILE A 527 -4.63 -15.84 -9.48
CA ILE A 527 -4.04 -15.15 -8.34
C ILE A 527 -2.53 -15.29 -8.41
N VAL A 528 -1.81 -14.20 -8.21
CA VAL A 528 -0.35 -14.22 -8.11
C VAL A 528 0.07 -13.62 -6.78
N VAL A 529 0.95 -14.31 -6.05
CA VAL A 529 1.48 -13.83 -4.77
C VAL A 529 2.88 -14.35 -4.52
N GLY A 530 3.68 -13.55 -3.84
CA GLY A 530 5.00 -13.96 -3.39
C GLY A 530 5.04 -14.32 -1.90
N THR A 531 5.99 -15.19 -1.53
CA THR A 531 6.22 -15.59 -0.14
C THR A 531 7.63 -15.25 0.35
N ARG A 532 7.81 -15.21 1.65
CA ARG A 532 9.15 -15.08 2.27
C ARG A 532 10.02 -16.33 2.05
N GLY A 533 9.44 -17.40 1.53
CA GLY A 533 10.10 -18.65 1.16
C GLY A 533 10.82 -18.62 -0.19
N GLN A 534 11.07 -17.46 -0.76
CA GLN A 534 11.77 -17.26 -2.04
C GLN A 534 11.01 -17.90 -3.22
N LYS A 535 9.68 -17.75 -3.24
CA LYS A 535 8.83 -18.25 -4.32
C LYS A 535 7.73 -17.25 -4.68
N ILE A 536 7.47 -17.16 -5.96
CA ILE A 536 6.26 -16.58 -6.53
C ILE A 536 5.35 -17.74 -6.90
N TYR A 537 4.07 -17.63 -6.58
CA TYR A 537 3.05 -18.62 -6.88
C TYR A 537 2.00 -18.05 -7.80
N GLY A 538 1.66 -18.80 -8.84
CA GLY A 538 0.40 -18.67 -9.55
C GLY A 538 -0.60 -19.68 -8.99
N VAL A 539 -1.73 -19.18 -8.58
CA VAL A 539 -2.83 -19.94 -7.96
C VAL A 539 -4.10 -19.67 -8.74
N SER A 540 -4.94 -20.69 -8.94
CA SER A 540 -6.27 -20.51 -9.52
C SER A 540 -7.36 -20.90 -8.53
N ILE A 541 -8.52 -20.26 -8.68
CA ILE A 541 -9.77 -20.71 -8.07
C ILE A 541 -10.43 -21.68 -9.06
N ARG A 542 -10.72 -22.93 -8.62
CA ARG A 542 -11.33 -24.00 -9.42
C ARG A 542 -12.61 -24.53 -8.82
#